data_8d545a598eba5924e81347fe544b9cf2
#
_entry.id   8d545a598eba5924e81347fe544b9cf2
#
_cell.length_a   1.000
_cell.length_b   1.000
_cell.length_c   1.000
_cell.angle_alpha   90.00
_cell.angle_beta   90.00
_cell.angle_gamma   90.00
#
_symmetry.space_group_name_H-M   'P 1'
#
loop_
_entity.id
_entity.type
_entity.pdbx_description
1 polymer ?
#
loop_
_entity_poly.entity_id
_entity_poly.type
_entity_poly.pdbx_seq_one_letter_code
_entity_poly.pdbx_strand_id
1 'polypeptide(L)'
;MRILLLLRFILPISLLTFSCEDPNYPENIWDENDQGNPSPSISSVEPDAAFAGIDTLTISGQNFSENTSENLVYFNNMLGEVVNATPTSLSVITPNLVSDSVQIRVAVQGAFLFADHSSLYTLTAAVLDYGPFDQFTDIFSLDLDRDENLIVSMDGTPNAEFWIVDTNQDSAVWSGALAKGSGMKLGPTGSVYFVNYQRFLYKDEQGTPKENSEIFKRLNGNATDLDFDSYGNLFVGGTGSTVDVVDINDDGGLTSGVTEAKNLDTLDILSIKVLNDYLYVLTTT
;
A
#
# COMPACT_ATOMS: atom_id res chain seq x y z
N MET A 1 11.95 -91.36 -3.26
CA MET A 1 11.62 -90.23 -4.23
C MET A 1 10.54 -89.27 -3.75
N ARG A 2 9.75 -89.60 -2.76
CA ARG A 2 8.65 -88.70 -2.24
C ARG A 2 9.12 -87.70 -1.15
N ILE A 3 10.17 -87.98 -0.39
CA ILE A 3 10.68 -87.16 0.66
C ILE A 3 11.46 -85.97 0.09
N LEU A 4 12.16 -86.12 -1.07
CA LEU A 4 12.96 -85.07 -1.68
C LEU A 4 12.05 -83.96 -2.34
N LEU A 5 10.81 -84.29 -2.68
CA LEU A 5 9.84 -83.35 -3.26
C LEU A 5 9.23 -82.44 -2.15
N LEU A 6 9.02 -82.98 -0.94
CA LEU A 6 8.54 -82.20 0.17
C LEU A 6 9.58 -81.20 0.69
N LEU A 7 10.86 -81.53 0.66
CA LEU A 7 11.94 -80.59 1.04
C LEU A 7 12.06 -79.41 0.07
N ARG A 8 11.72 -79.64 -1.23
CA ARG A 8 11.77 -78.56 -2.21
C ARG A 8 10.64 -77.55 -2.09
N PHE A 9 9.50 -77.93 -1.48
CA PHE A 9 8.38 -77.00 -1.24
C PHE A 9 8.45 -76.29 0.13
N ILE A 10 9.16 -76.86 1.11
CA ILE A 10 9.29 -76.23 2.43
C ILE A 10 10.35 -75.15 2.41
N LEU A 11 11.44 -75.30 1.62
CA LEU A 11 12.50 -74.31 1.54
C LEU A 11 12.06 -72.93 1.00
N PRO A 12 11.27 -72.85 -0.06
CA PRO A 12 10.78 -71.51 -0.55
C PRO A 12 9.72 -70.89 0.38
N ILE A 13 8.98 -71.67 1.17
CA ILE A 13 7.99 -71.16 2.11
C ILE A 13 8.70 -70.59 3.34
N SER A 14 9.80 -71.20 3.77
CA SER A 14 10.61 -70.67 4.89
C SER A 14 11.33 -69.36 4.55
N LEU A 15 11.60 -69.06 3.27
CA LEU A 15 12.22 -67.82 2.87
C LEU A 15 11.19 -66.64 2.80
N LEU A 16 9.90 -66.91 2.81
CA LEU A 16 8.85 -65.89 2.77
C LEU A 16 8.41 -65.39 4.14
N THR A 17 8.92 -65.99 5.22
CA THR A 17 8.59 -65.56 6.59
C THR A 17 9.65 -64.65 7.24
N PHE A 18 10.72 -64.33 6.53
CA PHE A 18 11.57 -63.19 6.95
C PHE A 18 10.90 -61.91 6.41
N SER A 19 9.80 -61.55 6.98
CA SER A 19 9.20 -60.24 6.91
C SER A 19 10.16 -59.22 7.46
N CYS A 20 10.42 -58.19 6.70
CA CYS A 20 11.19 -57.03 7.04
C CYS A 20 10.73 -56.46 8.39
N GLU A 21 11.36 -56.82 9.46
CA GLU A 21 11.49 -55.94 10.60
C GLU A 21 12.68 -55.06 10.31
N ASP A 22 12.42 -53.77 10.08
CA ASP A 22 13.47 -52.77 9.96
C ASP A 22 14.09 -52.60 11.35
N PRO A 23 15.36 -53.10 11.58
CA PRO A 23 15.98 -53.04 12.90
C PRO A 23 16.34 -51.62 13.37
N ASN A 24 16.08 -50.63 12.50
CA ASN A 24 16.32 -49.22 12.77
C ASN A 24 15.04 -48.39 12.93
N TYR A 25 13.87 -49.01 13.08
CA TYR A 25 12.69 -48.28 13.44
C TYR A 25 12.91 -47.68 14.84
N PRO A 26 12.90 -46.38 15.05
CA PRO A 26 13.01 -45.82 16.37
C PRO A 26 11.88 -46.34 17.24
N GLU A 27 12.21 -46.98 18.34
CA GLU A 27 11.26 -47.68 19.22
C GLU A 27 10.17 -46.74 19.79
N ASN A 28 10.34 -45.43 19.73
CA ASN A 28 9.37 -44.45 20.28
C ASN A 28 9.32 -43.18 19.44
N ILE A 29 8.54 -43.18 18.39
CA ILE A 29 8.08 -41.94 17.71
C ILE A 29 7.12 -41.16 18.61
N TRP A 30 6.44 -41.84 19.52
CA TRP A 30 5.50 -41.28 20.47
C TRP A 30 5.90 -41.64 21.89
N ASP A 31 6.23 -40.61 22.70
CA ASP A 31 6.38 -40.79 24.15
C ASP A 31 5.05 -40.48 24.83
N GLU A 32 4.39 -41.52 25.35
CA GLU A 32 3.11 -41.37 26.06
C GLU A 32 3.21 -40.54 27.37
N ASN A 33 4.42 -40.30 27.84
CA ASN A 33 4.71 -39.49 29.04
C ASN A 33 5.08 -38.08 28.70
N ASP A 34 5.28 -37.73 27.42
CA ASP A 34 5.53 -36.37 27.01
C ASP A 34 4.29 -35.51 27.27
N GLN A 35 4.40 -34.59 28.22
CA GLN A 35 3.31 -33.66 28.57
C GLN A 35 3.29 -32.46 27.65
N GLY A 36 4.31 -32.28 26.78
CA GLY A 36 4.50 -31.09 25.99
C GLY A 36 4.77 -29.83 26.83
N ASN A 37 4.93 -28.73 26.14
CA ASN A 37 4.95 -27.41 26.79
C ASN A 37 3.55 -27.00 27.27
N PRO A 38 3.44 -26.15 28.29
CA PRO A 38 2.14 -25.60 28.71
C PRO A 38 1.42 -24.95 27.52
N SER A 39 0.12 -25.26 27.37
CA SER A 39 -0.68 -24.72 26.30
C SER A 39 -0.77 -23.20 26.37
N PRO A 40 -0.64 -22.48 25.24
CA PRO A 40 -0.81 -21.04 25.22
C PRO A 40 -2.26 -20.65 25.55
N SER A 41 -2.44 -19.40 25.98
CA SER A 41 -3.76 -18.77 26.10
C SER A 41 -3.72 -17.34 25.61
N ILE A 42 -4.83 -16.86 25.04
CA ILE A 42 -5.01 -15.46 24.63
C ILE A 42 -6.00 -14.81 25.58
N SER A 43 -5.66 -13.65 26.13
CA SER A 43 -6.54 -12.86 26.98
C SER A 43 -7.09 -11.63 26.27
N SER A 44 -6.29 -10.97 25.41
CA SER A 44 -6.73 -9.83 24.59
C SER A 44 -5.88 -9.70 23.35
N VAL A 45 -6.43 -8.99 22.36
CA VAL A 45 -5.76 -8.55 21.14
C VAL A 45 -6.03 -7.06 20.98
N GLU A 46 -4.99 -6.27 20.80
CA GLU A 46 -5.09 -4.81 20.66
C GLU A 46 -4.29 -4.33 19.44
N PRO A 47 -4.82 -3.32 18.70
CA PRO A 47 -6.14 -2.66 18.82
C PRO A 47 -7.30 -3.61 18.48
N ASP A 48 -8.57 -3.19 18.68
CA ASP A 48 -9.75 -4.01 18.40
C ASP A 48 -10.00 -4.29 16.90
N ALA A 49 -9.39 -3.49 16.03
CA ALA A 49 -9.38 -3.67 14.58
C ALA A 49 -8.08 -3.12 14.00
N ALA A 50 -7.64 -3.59 12.84
CA ALA A 50 -6.36 -3.20 12.24
C ALA A 50 -6.39 -3.24 10.73
N PHE A 51 -5.39 -2.61 10.10
CA PHE A 51 -5.16 -2.70 8.67
C PHE A 51 -4.39 -3.97 8.30
N ALA A 52 -4.89 -4.65 7.28
CA ALA A 52 -4.27 -5.86 6.74
C ALA A 52 -2.89 -5.57 6.13
N GLY A 53 -1.88 -6.37 6.49
CA GLY A 53 -0.53 -6.32 5.94
C GLY A 53 0.35 -5.16 6.43
N ILE A 54 -0.15 -4.30 7.32
CA ILE A 54 0.57 -3.09 7.77
C ILE A 54 0.67 -2.99 9.28
N ASP A 55 -0.44 -3.18 9.98
CA ASP A 55 -0.48 -2.94 11.41
C ASP A 55 0.18 -4.05 12.22
N THR A 56 0.69 -3.66 13.38
CA THR A 56 1.23 -4.58 14.37
C THR A 56 0.25 -4.69 15.53
N LEU A 57 -0.20 -5.92 15.81
CA LEU A 57 -1.06 -6.24 16.94
C LEU A 57 -0.24 -6.62 18.17
N THR A 58 -0.76 -6.29 19.34
CA THR A 58 -0.31 -6.83 20.62
C THR A 58 -1.29 -7.91 21.07
N ILE A 59 -0.82 -9.16 21.13
CA ILE A 59 -1.57 -10.29 21.67
C ILE A 59 -1.09 -10.55 23.09
N SER A 60 -1.95 -10.32 24.06
CA SER A 60 -1.68 -10.62 25.46
C SER A 60 -2.20 -12.01 25.83
N GLY A 61 -1.44 -12.74 26.68
CA GLY A 61 -1.79 -14.10 27.03
C GLY A 61 -0.83 -14.72 28.02
N GLN A 62 -0.67 -16.05 27.95
CA GLN A 62 0.29 -16.81 28.74
C GLN A 62 0.87 -17.97 27.94
N ASN A 63 2.04 -18.44 28.43
CA ASN A 63 2.75 -19.60 27.90
C ASN A 63 3.22 -19.42 26.44
N PHE A 64 3.52 -18.19 26.03
CA PHE A 64 4.21 -17.93 24.76
C PHE A 64 5.70 -18.21 24.91
N SER A 65 6.38 -18.53 23.80
CA SER A 65 7.84 -18.63 23.80
C SER A 65 8.48 -17.24 23.71
N GLU A 66 9.63 -17.06 24.35
CA GLU A 66 10.46 -15.86 24.17
C GLU A 66 11.12 -15.82 22.78
N ASN A 67 11.20 -16.97 22.10
CA ASN A 67 11.69 -17.06 20.74
C ASN A 67 10.55 -16.80 19.76
N THR A 68 10.66 -15.73 18.95
CA THR A 68 9.60 -15.33 17.99
C THR A 68 9.27 -16.45 17.00
N SER A 69 10.27 -17.23 16.55
CA SER A 69 10.07 -18.30 15.57
C SER A 69 9.32 -19.53 16.10
N GLU A 70 9.18 -19.65 17.42
CA GLU A 70 8.45 -20.73 18.06
C GLU A 70 6.97 -20.40 18.30
N ASN A 71 6.57 -19.15 18.04
CA ASN A 71 5.18 -18.71 18.11
C ASN A 71 4.62 -18.55 16.71
N LEU A 72 3.62 -19.36 16.35
CA LEU A 72 2.94 -19.27 15.08
C LEU A 72 1.57 -18.64 15.30
N VAL A 73 1.38 -17.45 14.76
CA VAL A 73 0.10 -16.71 14.87
C VAL A 73 -0.64 -16.78 13.55
N TYR A 74 -1.78 -17.42 13.58
CA TYR A 74 -2.65 -17.58 12.42
C TYR A 74 -3.81 -16.60 12.47
N PHE A 75 -4.08 -16.01 11.32
CA PHE A 75 -5.27 -15.22 11.00
C PHE A 75 -6.08 -16.04 9.99
N ASN A 76 -7.07 -16.78 10.44
CA ASN A 76 -7.67 -17.88 9.69
C ASN A 76 -6.59 -18.89 9.27
N ASN A 77 -6.26 -18.95 7.99
CA ASN A 77 -5.23 -19.82 7.42
C ASN A 77 -3.93 -19.10 7.01
N MET A 78 -3.82 -17.80 7.26
CA MET A 78 -2.63 -17.02 6.95
C MET A 78 -1.79 -16.75 8.21
N LEU A 79 -0.47 -16.81 8.07
CA LEU A 79 0.45 -16.49 9.16
C LEU A 79 0.70 -15.00 9.25
N GLY A 80 0.61 -14.44 10.46
CA GLY A 80 1.19 -13.15 10.82
C GLY A 80 2.67 -13.30 11.17
N GLU A 81 3.44 -12.24 11.05
CA GLU A 81 4.86 -12.20 11.40
C GLU A 81 5.05 -11.77 12.86
N VAL A 82 5.57 -12.66 13.70
CA VAL A 82 5.88 -12.36 15.10
C VAL A 82 7.20 -11.60 15.17
N VAL A 83 7.15 -10.31 15.48
CA VAL A 83 8.32 -9.41 15.52
C VAL A 83 8.90 -9.26 16.93
N ASN A 84 8.10 -9.50 17.97
CA ASN A 84 8.55 -9.53 19.36
C ASN A 84 7.74 -10.54 20.16
N ALA A 85 8.40 -11.20 21.12
CA ALA A 85 7.78 -12.22 21.96
C ALA A 85 8.28 -12.17 23.39
N THR A 86 7.37 -12.32 24.34
CA THR A 86 7.60 -12.57 25.75
C THR A 86 6.65 -13.68 26.22
N PRO A 87 6.83 -14.28 27.38
CA PRO A 87 5.93 -15.34 27.89
C PRO A 87 4.45 -14.91 27.99
N THR A 88 4.16 -13.60 27.96
CA THR A 88 2.82 -13.05 28.18
C THR A 88 2.34 -12.11 27.07
N SER A 89 3.17 -11.79 26.07
CA SER A 89 2.82 -10.84 25.02
C SER A 89 3.55 -11.17 23.73
N LEU A 90 2.84 -11.10 22.61
CA LEU A 90 3.37 -11.18 21.25
C LEU A 90 3.06 -9.88 20.51
N SER A 91 4.05 -9.36 19.76
CA SER A 91 3.82 -8.31 18.76
C SER A 91 3.83 -8.94 17.38
N VAL A 92 2.75 -8.78 16.62
CA VAL A 92 2.52 -9.54 15.39
C VAL A 92 2.09 -8.58 14.28
N ILE A 93 2.83 -8.56 13.16
CA ILE A 93 2.40 -7.85 11.95
C ILE A 93 1.29 -8.66 11.30
N THR A 94 0.19 -7.99 10.97
CA THR A 94 -0.98 -8.60 10.33
C THR A 94 -0.65 -9.12 8.94
N PRO A 95 -1.19 -10.26 8.51
CA PRO A 95 -1.06 -10.69 7.12
C PRO A 95 -1.96 -9.84 6.20
N ASN A 96 -1.66 -9.86 4.90
CA ASN A 96 -2.49 -9.20 3.89
C ASN A 96 -3.79 -10.01 3.65
N LEU A 97 -4.67 -9.98 4.63
CA LEU A 97 -5.97 -10.67 4.66
C LEU A 97 -7.06 -9.67 5.05
N VAL A 98 -7.85 -9.22 4.09
CA VAL A 98 -9.00 -8.35 4.36
C VAL A 98 -10.22 -9.20 4.69
N SER A 99 -10.75 -9.07 5.90
CA SER A 99 -11.95 -9.78 6.36
C SER A 99 -12.47 -9.19 7.66
N ASP A 100 -13.77 -9.18 7.84
CA ASP A 100 -14.47 -8.83 9.09
C ASP A 100 -14.65 -10.01 10.06
N SER A 101 -14.20 -11.20 9.69
CA SER A 101 -14.46 -12.45 10.38
C SER A 101 -13.18 -13.29 10.49
N VAL A 102 -12.14 -12.71 11.11
CA VAL A 102 -10.83 -13.34 11.27
C VAL A 102 -10.74 -14.04 12.62
N GLN A 103 -10.53 -15.35 12.61
CA GLN A 103 -10.15 -16.10 13.80
C GLN A 103 -8.65 -16.00 14.03
N ILE A 104 -8.24 -15.41 15.14
CA ILE A 104 -6.84 -15.38 15.56
C ILE A 104 -6.55 -16.60 16.43
N ARG A 105 -5.47 -17.31 16.08
CA ARG A 105 -5.02 -18.53 16.76
C ARG A 105 -3.51 -18.48 16.98
N VAL A 106 -3.07 -18.86 18.17
CA VAL A 106 -1.64 -18.96 18.51
C VAL A 106 -1.28 -20.42 18.75
N ALA A 107 -0.26 -20.90 18.05
CA ALA A 107 0.41 -22.16 18.29
C ALA A 107 1.83 -21.88 18.84
N VAL A 108 2.25 -22.61 19.85
CA VAL A 108 3.60 -22.54 20.42
C VAL A 108 4.30 -23.89 20.23
N GLN A 109 5.54 -23.86 19.77
CA GLN A 109 6.30 -25.07 19.52
C GLN A 109 6.42 -25.91 20.80
N GLY A 110 6.12 -27.20 20.68
CA GLY A 110 6.13 -28.14 21.80
C GLY A 110 4.86 -28.12 22.66
N ALA A 111 3.92 -27.22 22.45
CA ALA A 111 2.59 -27.27 23.06
C ALA A 111 1.63 -28.12 22.20
N PHE A 112 0.79 -28.95 22.85
CA PHE A 112 -0.13 -29.81 22.12
C PHE A 112 -1.43 -29.13 21.72
N LEU A 113 -1.80 -28.01 22.34
CA LEU A 113 -3.03 -27.28 22.07
C LEU A 113 -2.72 -25.87 21.60
N PHE A 114 -3.61 -25.35 20.75
CA PHE A 114 -3.63 -23.97 20.32
C PHE A 114 -4.40 -23.08 21.31
N ALA A 115 -4.14 -21.77 21.24
CA ALA A 115 -5.00 -20.76 21.84
C ALA A 115 -5.83 -20.08 20.74
N ASP A 116 -7.13 -20.04 20.90
CA ASP A 116 -8.02 -19.27 20.03
C ASP A 116 -8.45 -17.98 20.72
N HIS A 117 -8.44 -16.87 20.01
CA HIS A 117 -9.07 -15.64 20.48
C HIS A 117 -10.60 -15.84 20.53
N SER A 118 -11.22 -15.37 21.60
CA SER A 118 -12.63 -15.64 21.88
C SER A 118 -13.63 -14.94 20.94
N SER A 119 -13.17 -13.88 20.25
CA SER A 119 -13.97 -13.08 19.34
C SER A 119 -13.36 -13.10 17.95
N LEU A 120 -14.20 -12.94 16.91
CA LEU A 120 -13.71 -12.68 15.57
C LEU A 120 -13.10 -11.27 15.50
N TYR A 121 -12.04 -11.14 14.74
CA TYR A 121 -11.28 -9.92 14.57
C TYR A 121 -11.49 -9.33 13.18
N THR A 122 -11.42 -8.00 13.05
CA THR A 122 -11.59 -7.30 11.77
C THR A 122 -10.24 -6.82 11.25
N LEU A 123 -9.88 -7.26 10.05
CA LEU A 123 -8.76 -6.73 9.27
C LEU A 123 -9.32 -5.99 8.04
N THR A 124 -9.13 -4.66 8.03
CA THR A 124 -9.57 -3.80 6.94
C THR A 124 -8.48 -3.60 5.90
N ALA A 125 -8.85 -3.24 4.68
CA ALA A 125 -7.87 -2.90 3.66
C ALA A 125 -7.14 -1.60 4.03
N ALA A 126 -5.81 -1.63 3.95
CA ALA A 126 -4.98 -0.46 4.16
C ALA A 126 -4.95 0.47 2.94
N VAL A 127 -5.22 -0.08 1.77
CA VAL A 127 -5.34 0.65 0.51
C VAL A 127 -6.67 0.25 -0.13
N LEU A 128 -7.44 1.24 -0.53
CA LEU A 128 -8.71 1.05 -1.22
C LEU A 128 -8.59 1.62 -2.62
N ASP A 129 -9.25 0.97 -3.58
CA ASP A 129 -9.50 1.59 -4.88
C ASP A 129 -10.41 2.80 -4.68
N TYR A 130 -10.09 3.91 -5.33
CA TYR A 130 -10.85 5.14 -5.22
C TYR A 130 -11.26 5.66 -6.59
N GLY A 131 -12.56 5.79 -6.82
CA GLY A 131 -13.12 6.22 -8.10
C GLY A 131 -13.19 5.09 -9.15
N PRO A 132 -13.60 5.43 -10.38
CA PRO A 132 -13.87 4.47 -11.45
C PRO A 132 -12.63 4.10 -12.26
N PHE A 133 -11.45 4.32 -11.72
CA PHE A 133 -10.18 4.12 -12.43
C PHE A 133 -9.77 2.65 -12.39
N ASP A 134 -9.26 2.16 -13.51
CA ASP A 134 -8.77 0.79 -13.66
C ASP A 134 -7.33 0.76 -14.22
N GLN A 135 -6.82 -0.44 -14.45
CA GLN A 135 -5.45 -0.64 -14.97
C GLN A 135 -5.21 -0.09 -16.39
N PHE A 136 -6.25 0.35 -17.08
CA PHE A 136 -6.19 0.94 -18.43
C PHE A 136 -6.38 2.46 -18.42
N THR A 137 -6.62 3.04 -17.26
CA THR A 137 -6.79 4.48 -17.09
C THR A 137 -5.46 5.17 -16.93
N ASP A 138 -5.07 6.02 -17.88
CA ASP A 138 -3.86 6.83 -17.79
C ASP A 138 -4.13 8.09 -16.97
N ILE A 139 -3.67 8.10 -15.72
CA ILE A 139 -3.72 9.24 -14.82
C ILE A 139 -2.37 9.99 -14.91
N PHE A 140 -2.41 11.30 -15.16
CA PHE A 140 -1.22 12.15 -15.30
C PHE A 140 -0.90 12.93 -14.05
N SER A 141 -1.93 13.47 -13.39
CA SER A 141 -1.78 14.22 -12.14
C SER A 141 -3.10 14.23 -11.38
N LEU A 142 -3.02 14.52 -10.09
CA LEU A 142 -4.18 14.59 -9.21
C LEU A 142 -3.96 15.62 -8.10
N ASP A 143 -5.06 16.14 -7.58
CA ASP A 143 -5.10 16.99 -6.38
C ASP A 143 -6.45 16.86 -5.68
N LEU A 144 -6.55 17.33 -4.45
CA LEU A 144 -7.80 17.36 -3.69
C LEU A 144 -8.33 18.79 -3.60
N ASP A 145 -9.63 18.95 -3.72
CA ASP A 145 -10.28 20.22 -3.39
C ASP A 145 -10.51 20.35 -1.88
N ARG A 146 -11.11 21.47 -1.44
CA ARG A 146 -11.37 21.76 -0.02
C ARG A 146 -12.45 20.87 0.60
N ASP A 147 -13.27 20.26 -0.22
CA ASP A 147 -14.34 19.35 0.19
C ASP A 147 -13.90 17.88 0.09
N GLU A 148 -12.56 17.65 -0.05
CA GLU A 148 -11.93 16.34 -0.19
C GLU A 148 -12.33 15.57 -1.45
N ASN A 149 -12.86 16.24 -2.48
CA ASN A 149 -13.08 15.63 -3.77
C ASN A 149 -11.75 15.50 -4.52
N LEU A 150 -11.53 14.37 -5.17
CA LEU A 150 -10.34 14.11 -5.98
C LEU A 150 -10.54 14.69 -7.37
N ILE A 151 -9.65 15.58 -7.79
CA ILE A 151 -9.57 16.04 -9.18
C ILE A 151 -8.44 15.30 -9.87
N VAL A 152 -8.72 14.73 -11.04
CA VAL A 152 -7.78 13.85 -11.76
C VAL A 152 -7.64 14.33 -13.20
N SER A 153 -6.40 14.52 -13.63
CA SER A 153 -6.06 14.73 -15.05
C SER A 153 -5.84 13.39 -15.72
N MET A 154 -6.60 13.12 -16.78
CA MET A 154 -6.53 11.84 -17.48
C MET A 154 -6.73 12.00 -19.00
N ASP A 155 -6.52 10.91 -19.73
CA ASP A 155 -6.83 10.87 -21.16
C ASP A 155 -8.32 11.10 -21.41
N GLY A 156 -8.62 12.01 -22.32
CA GLY A 156 -9.96 12.28 -22.83
C GLY A 156 -9.98 12.25 -24.35
N THR A 157 -11.17 12.30 -24.90
CA THR A 157 -11.34 12.36 -26.36
C THR A 157 -11.76 13.77 -26.74
N PRO A 158 -10.94 14.51 -27.54
CA PRO A 158 -9.73 14.05 -28.25
C PRO A 158 -8.38 14.29 -27.57
N ASN A 159 -8.24 14.90 -26.37
CA ASN A 159 -6.91 15.16 -25.79
C ASN A 159 -6.80 14.81 -24.29
N ALA A 160 -7.40 15.61 -23.40
CA ALA A 160 -7.36 15.41 -21.96
C ALA A 160 -8.67 15.88 -21.32
N GLU A 161 -8.96 15.36 -20.17
CA GLU A 161 -10.09 15.74 -19.33
C GLU A 161 -9.64 15.80 -17.88
N PHE A 162 -10.24 16.71 -17.12
CA PHE A 162 -10.24 16.66 -15.68
C PHE A 162 -11.53 16.00 -15.19
N TRP A 163 -11.38 15.02 -14.31
CA TRP A 163 -12.49 14.36 -13.67
C TRP A 163 -12.51 14.70 -12.19
N ILE A 164 -13.71 14.80 -11.63
CA ILE A 164 -13.93 14.90 -10.18
C ILE A 164 -14.49 13.58 -9.68
N VAL A 165 -13.98 13.12 -8.55
CA VAL A 165 -14.52 11.99 -7.78
C VAL A 165 -14.82 12.50 -6.38
N ASP A 166 -16.09 12.46 -5.99
CA ASP A 166 -16.50 12.92 -4.66
C ASP A 166 -16.22 11.88 -3.56
N THR A 167 -16.48 12.26 -2.33
CA THR A 167 -16.26 11.39 -1.15
C THR A 167 -17.15 10.14 -1.12
N ASN A 168 -18.22 10.10 -1.92
CA ASN A 168 -19.04 8.90 -2.13
C ASN A 168 -18.55 8.03 -3.30
N GLN A 169 -17.45 8.44 -3.95
CA GLN A 169 -16.89 7.85 -5.15
C GLN A 169 -17.73 8.01 -6.41
N ASP A 170 -18.69 8.93 -6.40
CA ASP A 170 -19.39 9.34 -7.61
C ASP A 170 -18.47 10.21 -8.47
N SER A 171 -18.41 9.94 -9.76
CA SER A 171 -17.48 10.60 -10.67
C SER A 171 -18.20 11.33 -11.81
N ALA A 172 -17.59 12.46 -12.22
CA ALA A 172 -18.06 13.24 -13.36
C ALA A 172 -16.90 13.95 -14.06
N VAL A 173 -17.10 14.35 -15.31
CA VAL A 173 -16.17 15.25 -15.99
C VAL A 173 -16.27 16.63 -15.32
N TRP A 174 -15.11 17.10 -14.81
CA TRP A 174 -15.00 18.41 -14.18
C TRP A 174 -14.79 19.52 -15.20
N SER A 175 -13.87 19.30 -16.15
CA SER A 175 -13.66 20.17 -17.32
C SER A 175 -12.96 19.42 -18.45
N GLY A 176 -13.06 19.94 -19.69
CA GLY A 176 -12.14 19.55 -20.75
C GLY A 176 -10.82 20.30 -20.60
N ALA A 177 -9.72 19.70 -21.01
CA ALA A 177 -8.40 20.30 -20.94
C ALA A 177 -7.70 20.38 -22.30
N LEU A 178 -6.96 21.47 -22.54
CA LEU A 178 -6.20 21.66 -23.78
C LEU A 178 -5.03 20.66 -23.87
N ALA A 179 -4.46 20.30 -22.70
CA ALA A 179 -3.30 19.44 -22.62
C ALA A 179 -3.36 18.54 -21.36
N LYS A 180 -2.64 17.43 -21.41
CA LYS A 180 -2.46 16.53 -20.27
C LYS A 180 -1.61 17.23 -19.22
N GLY A 181 -2.08 17.26 -17.96
CA GLY A 181 -1.34 17.86 -16.86
C GLY A 181 -0.29 16.91 -16.31
N SER A 182 1.01 17.25 -16.42
CA SER A 182 2.08 16.51 -15.74
C SER A 182 2.16 16.80 -14.24
N GLY A 183 1.73 18.00 -13.86
CA GLY A 183 1.54 18.47 -12.49
C GLY A 183 0.33 19.38 -12.45
N MET A 184 -0.46 19.32 -11.38
CA MET A 184 -1.63 20.17 -11.20
C MET A 184 -1.84 20.52 -9.73
N LYS A 185 -2.46 21.68 -9.49
CA LYS A 185 -2.89 22.17 -8.19
C LYS A 185 -4.15 23.00 -8.29
N LEU A 186 -5.01 22.83 -7.28
CA LEU A 186 -6.15 23.69 -7.08
C LEU A 186 -5.72 25.00 -6.42
N GLY A 187 -6.03 26.10 -7.06
CA GLY A 187 -5.72 27.43 -6.57
C GLY A 187 -6.80 27.99 -5.62
N PRO A 188 -6.62 29.26 -5.19
CA PRO A 188 -7.48 29.89 -4.18
C PRO A 188 -8.98 29.93 -4.53
N THR A 189 -9.31 30.03 -5.80
CA THR A 189 -10.71 30.11 -6.30
C THR A 189 -11.32 28.74 -6.64
N GLY A 190 -10.59 27.63 -6.44
CA GLY A 190 -10.99 26.29 -6.90
C GLY A 190 -10.70 26.04 -8.38
N SER A 191 -10.00 26.96 -9.05
CA SER A 191 -9.51 26.73 -10.41
C SER A 191 -8.34 25.75 -10.40
N VAL A 192 -8.24 24.90 -11.41
CA VAL A 192 -7.09 24.00 -11.61
C VAL A 192 -5.99 24.74 -12.36
N TYR A 193 -4.80 24.79 -11.78
CA TYR A 193 -3.59 25.23 -12.46
C TYR A 193 -2.76 23.99 -12.80
N PHE A 194 -2.25 23.90 -14.05
CA PHE A 194 -1.52 22.73 -14.49
C PHE A 194 -0.43 23.05 -15.51
N VAL A 195 0.53 22.16 -15.61
CA VAL A 195 1.67 22.21 -16.54
C VAL A 195 1.78 20.88 -17.30
N ASN A 196 2.48 20.87 -18.44
CA ASN A 196 2.51 19.71 -19.34
C ASN A 196 3.86 19.49 -20.03
N TYR A 197 4.97 19.61 -19.30
CA TYR A 197 6.35 19.51 -19.83
C TYR A 197 6.72 20.62 -20.83
N GLN A 198 5.92 21.68 -20.93
CA GLN A 198 6.18 22.84 -21.78
C GLN A 198 6.31 24.11 -20.95
N ARG A 199 6.59 25.23 -21.65
CA ARG A 199 6.74 26.55 -21.03
C ARG A 199 5.42 27.28 -20.82
N PHE A 200 4.37 26.54 -20.48
CA PHE A 200 3.04 27.10 -20.31
C PHE A 200 2.42 26.63 -19.01
N LEU A 201 1.90 27.59 -18.26
CA LEU A 201 0.98 27.38 -17.18
C LEU A 201 -0.43 27.53 -17.74
N TYR A 202 -1.28 26.55 -17.51
CA TYR A 202 -2.68 26.55 -17.87
C TYR A 202 -3.55 26.79 -16.64
N LYS A 203 -4.75 27.31 -16.86
CA LYS A 203 -5.78 27.46 -15.83
C LYS A 203 -7.12 27.08 -16.41
N ASP A 204 -7.82 26.18 -15.74
CA ASP A 204 -9.19 25.81 -16.05
C ASP A 204 -10.09 25.98 -14.84
N GLU A 205 -11.36 26.27 -15.08
CA GLU A 205 -12.41 26.37 -14.09
C GLU A 205 -13.40 25.22 -14.27
N GLN A 206 -14.13 24.88 -13.22
CA GLN A 206 -15.16 23.84 -13.31
C GLN A 206 -16.14 24.14 -14.44
N GLY A 207 -16.40 23.15 -15.28
CA GLY A 207 -17.28 23.26 -16.41
C GLY A 207 -16.71 23.99 -17.64
N THR A 208 -15.41 24.36 -17.61
CA THR A 208 -14.76 24.94 -18.79
C THR A 208 -14.79 23.95 -19.95
N PRO A 209 -15.42 24.27 -21.09
CA PRO A 209 -15.31 23.46 -22.29
C PRO A 209 -13.88 23.48 -22.79
N LYS A 210 -13.42 22.37 -23.35
CA LYS A 210 -12.06 22.21 -23.84
C LYS A 210 -11.59 23.29 -24.80
N GLU A 211 -12.46 23.72 -25.69
CA GLU A 211 -12.19 24.81 -26.65
C GLU A 211 -11.95 26.16 -25.97
N ASN A 212 -12.31 26.30 -24.70
CA ASN A 212 -12.13 27.51 -23.91
C ASN A 212 -10.96 27.39 -22.90
N SER A 213 -10.27 26.24 -22.85
CA SER A 213 -9.07 26.08 -22.06
C SER A 213 -7.93 26.94 -22.63
N GLU A 214 -7.34 27.79 -21.81
CA GLU A 214 -6.39 28.81 -22.28
C GLU A 214 -5.04 28.68 -21.58
N ILE A 215 -3.99 29.16 -22.29
CA ILE A 215 -2.70 29.38 -21.67
C ILE A 215 -2.83 30.59 -20.73
N PHE A 216 -2.72 30.32 -19.43
CA PHE A 216 -2.80 31.36 -18.41
C PHE A 216 -1.52 32.21 -18.38
N LYS A 217 -0.34 31.56 -18.49
CA LYS A 217 0.95 32.26 -18.47
C LYS A 217 2.04 31.49 -19.21
N ARG A 218 2.98 32.24 -19.80
CA ARG A 218 4.23 31.68 -20.30
C ARG A 218 5.30 31.76 -19.21
N LEU A 219 5.98 30.63 -18.95
CA LEU A 219 7.02 30.44 -17.97
C LEU A 219 8.42 30.70 -18.57
N ASN A 220 9.44 30.84 -17.72
CA ASN A 220 10.84 31.01 -18.15
C ASN A 220 11.44 29.68 -18.65
N GLY A 221 11.06 28.55 -18.02
CA GLY A 221 11.48 27.19 -18.37
C GLY A 221 10.33 26.25 -18.68
N ASN A 222 10.63 25.04 -19.14
CA ASN A 222 9.65 23.97 -19.22
C ASN A 222 9.29 23.51 -17.81
N ALA A 223 8.01 23.22 -17.57
CA ALA A 223 7.50 22.87 -16.26
C ALA A 223 7.00 21.42 -16.22
N THR A 224 7.35 20.73 -15.16
CA THR A 224 6.93 19.35 -14.87
C THR A 224 5.96 19.31 -13.72
N ASP A 225 6.12 20.20 -12.73
CA ASP A 225 5.34 20.20 -11.50
C ASP A 225 5.17 21.61 -10.92
N LEU A 226 4.22 21.77 -10.02
CA LEU A 226 3.89 23.03 -9.38
C LEU A 226 3.24 22.81 -8.01
N ASP A 227 3.38 23.77 -7.10
CA ASP A 227 2.69 23.77 -5.80
C ASP A 227 2.48 25.19 -5.28
N PHE A 228 1.44 25.40 -4.48
CA PHE A 228 1.13 26.66 -3.83
C PHE A 228 1.75 26.74 -2.44
N ASP A 229 2.18 27.96 -2.06
CA ASP A 229 2.42 28.26 -0.66
C ASP A 229 1.13 28.73 0.06
N SER A 230 1.25 28.95 1.36
CA SER A 230 0.13 29.42 2.20
C SER A 230 -0.32 30.86 1.89
N TYR A 231 0.47 31.61 1.11
CA TYR A 231 0.18 32.99 0.71
C TYR A 231 -0.46 33.09 -0.67
N GLY A 232 -0.60 31.97 -1.39
CA GLY A 232 -1.16 31.93 -2.74
C GLY A 232 -0.13 32.10 -3.86
N ASN A 233 1.18 32.13 -3.54
CA ASN A 233 2.20 32.11 -4.58
C ASN A 233 2.33 30.72 -5.17
N LEU A 234 2.34 30.62 -6.49
CA LEU A 234 2.50 29.38 -7.22
C LEU A 234 3.95 29.17 -7.65
N PHE A 235 4.61 28.15 -7.11
CA PHE A 235 5.95 27.74 -7.51
C PHE A 235 5.84 26.70 -8.63
N VAL A 236 6.62 26.91 -9.70
CA VAL A 236 6.57 26.07 -10.89
C VAL A 236 7.99 25.72 -11.31
N GLY A 237 8.27 24.48 -11.66
CA GLY A 237 9.59 24.06 -12.11
C GLY A 237 9.57 22.83 -13.02
N GLY A 238 10.70 22.61 -13.70
CA GLY A 238 10.84 21.49 -14.62
C GLY A 238 12.21 21.42 -15.29
N THR A 239 12.22 20.98 -16.54
CA THR A 239 13.46 20.92 -17.33
C THR A 239 13.89 22.33 -17.73
N GLY A 240 15.12 22.69 -17.39
CA GLY A 240 15.67 24.03 -17.57
C GLY A 240 16.08 24.67 -16.26
N SER A 241 16.04 23.94 -15.17
CA SER A 241 16.70 24.24 -13.89
C SER A 241 16.17 25.46 -13.14
N THR A 242 15.09 26.09 -13.58
CA THR A 242 14.51 27.25 -12.91
C THR A 242 13.27 26.91 -12.13
N VAL A 243 13.19 27.43 -10.89
CA VAL A 243 11.95 27.56 -10.16
C VAL A 243 11.40 28.94 -10.42
N ASP A 244 10.26 29.00 -11.09
CA ASP A 244 9.51 30.22 -11.31
C ASP A 244 8.48 30.42 -10.20
N VAL A 245 8.22 31.68 -9.83
CA VAL A 245 7.09 32.08 -8.99
C VAL A 245 6.08 32.84 -9.82
N VAL A 246 4.84 32.43 -9.71
CA VAL A 246 3.69 33.11 -10.28
C VAL A 246 2.80 33.57 -9.12
N ASP A 247 2.66 34.85 -8.95
CA ASP A 247 1.86 35.49 -7.90
C ASP A 247 0.40 35.51 -8.35
N ILE A 248 -0.44 34.70 -7.71
CA ILE A 248 -1.87 34.54 -7.98
C ILE A 248 -2.64 35.28 -6.88
N ASN A 249 -3.46 36.23 -7.25
CA ASN A 249 -4.32 36.94 -6.30
C ASN A 249 -5.55 36.12 -5.90
N ASP A 250 -6.29 36.60 -4.88
CA ASP A 250 -7.44 35.88 -4.31
C ASP A 250 -8.58 35.63 -5.30
N ASP A 251 -8.65 36.38 -6.40
CA ASP A 251 -9.65 36.16 -7.48
C ASP A 251 -9.14 35.21 -8.59
N GLY A 252 -7.94 34.66 -8.40
CA GLY A 252 -7.33 33.73 -9.37
C GLY A 252 -6.67 34.42 -10.57
N GLY A 253 -6.57 35.73 -10.56
CA GLY A 253 -5.84 36.53 -11.55
C GLY A 253 -4.35 36.61 -11.23
N LEU A 254 -3.58 37.26 -12.12
CA LEU A 254 -2.15 37.50 -11.91
C LEU A 254 -1.93 38.85 -11.22
N THR A 255 -1.22 38.86 -10.12
CA THR A 255 -0.78 40.09 -9.46
C THR A 255 0.46 40.65 -10.13
N SER A 256 1.39 39.81 -10.53
CA SER A 256 2.67 40.18 -11.14
C SER A 256 3.03 39.26 -12.31
N GLY A 257 4.19 39.52 -12.89
CA GLY A 257 4.77 38.62 -13.89
C GLY A 257 5.34 37.34 -13.27
N VAL A 258 5.89 36.48 -14.14
CA VAL A 258 6.70 35.35 -13.70
C VAL A 258 8.04 35.84 -13.21
N THR A 259 8.42 35.49 -11.99
CA THR A 259 9.71 35.82 -11.39
C THR A 259 10.50 34.54 -11.16
N GLU A 260 11.78 34.54 -11.55
CA GLU A 260 12.69 33.46 -11.21
C GLU A 260 12.99 33.49 -9.70
N ALA A 261 12.58 32.49 -8.97
CA ALA A 261 12.88 32.35 -7.53
C ALA A 261 14.26 31.75 -7.30
N LYS A 262 14.63 30.76 -8.09
CA LYS A 262 15.88 30.02 -7.97
C LYS A 262 16.28 29.39 -9.31
N ASN A 263 17.57 29.47 -9.63
CA ASN A 263 18.19 28.68 -10.67
C ASN A 263 19.04 27.57 -10.04
N LEU A 264 18.88 26.36 -10.50
CA LEU A 264 19.57 25.15 -10.03
C LEU A 264 20.67 24.72 -11.00
N ASP A 265 21.11 25.60 -11.85
CA ASP A 265 22.19 25.44 -12.85
C ASP A 265 21.85 24.36 -13.92
N THR A 266 22.26 23.12 -13.72
CA THR A 266 22.09 22.03 -14.70
C THR A 266 21.13 20.94 -14.26
N LEU A 267 20.50 21.08 -13.10
CA LEU A 267 19.61 20.06 -12.55
C LEU A 267 18.19 20.25 -13.05
N ASP A 268 17.63 19.25 -13.69
CA ASP A 268 16.20 19.23 -14.01
C ASP A 268 15.35 19.00 -12.77
N ILE A 269 14.26 19.73 -12.65
CA ILE A 269 13.30 19.60 -11.56
C ILE A 269 12.28 18.55 -11.95
N LEU A 270 12.13 17.53 -11.11
CA LEU A 270 11.20 16.43 -11.28
C LEU A 270 9.89 16.66 -10.54
N SER A 271 9.98 17.23 -9.33
CA SER A 271 8.81 17.52 -8.51
C SER A 271 9.07 18.70 -7.56
N ILE A 272 8.01 19.39 -7.22
CA ILE A 272 7.98 20.52 -6.29
C ILE A 272 6.93 20.27 -5.23
N LYS A 273 7.29 20.56 -3.96
CA LYS A 273 6.35 20.54 -2.85
C LYS A 273 6.60 21.70 -1.90
N VAL A 274 5.57 22.44 -1.57
CA VAL A 274 5.60 23.43 -0.49
C VAL A 274 5.00 22.83 0.78
N LEU A 275 5.74 22.90 1.87
CA LEU A 275 5.29 22.43 3.17
C LEU A 275 5.89 23.30 4.28
N ASN A 276 5.05 23.85 5.17
CA ASN A 276 5.46 24.68 6.30
C ASN A 276 6.41 25.82 5.88
N ASP A 277 6.06 26.54 4.82
CA ASP A 277 6.82 27.67 4.24
C ASP A 277 8.20 27.30 3.68
N TYR A 278 8.49 26.03 3.51
CA TYR A 278 9.67 25.53 2.82
C TYR A 278 9.31 24.97 1.45
N LEU A 279 10.12 25.31 0.47
CA LEU A 279 10.04 24.73 -0.87
C LEU A 279 10.99 23.53 -0.97
N TYR A 280 10.43 22.35 -1.17
CA TYR A 280 11.16 21.12 -1.45
C TYR A 280 11.19 20.87 -2.95
N VAL A 281 12.37 20.62 -3.49
CA VAL A 281 12.57 20.41 -4.92
C VAL A 281 13.32 19.10 -5.11
N LEU A 282 12.70 18.16 -5.83
CA LEU A 282 13.35 16.93 -6.27
C LEU A 282 13.97 17.19 -7.64
N THR A 283 15.26 16.87 -7.78
CA THR A 283 16.02 17.11 -9.00
C THR A 283 16.64 15.82 -9.53
N THR A 284 17.02 15.83 -10.81
CA THR A 284 17.95 14.85 -11.37
C THR A 284 19.32 14.98 -10.72
N THR A 285 20.08 13.90 -10.70
CA THR A 285 21.47 13.84 -10.24
C THR A 285 22.44 14.10 -11.39
#